data_6bbc9db93707be933165e9de56c4a384
#
_entry.id   6bbc9db93707be933165e9de56c4a384
#
_cell.length_a   1.000
_cell.length_b   1.000
_cell.length_c   1.000
_cell.angle_alpha   90.00
_cell.angle_beta   90.00
_cell.angle_gamma   90.00
#
_symmetry.space_group_name_H-M   'P 1'
#
loop_
_entity.id
_entity.type
_entity.pdbx_description
1 polymer ?
#
loop_
_entity_poly.entity_id
_entity_poly.type
_entity_poly.pdbx_seq_one_letter_code
_entity_poly.pdbx_strand_id
1 'polypeptide(L)'
;KYASEGQFLRGLVYLFQAKTMGRFVPVNTVLAPEDSLAFKTKMTSDVAESYKLALADLEAGTNLPETSSAGRLNKYVAYAILSEAYLQAYAYTKEASYIDKAISAANTVINSGKYSLTSDFGNMFQAAGKFDKEIIFGVYKLAHNTQSQNIPEIINGTPNVSNGNLLMKPYGTTDQVQVDFPLFKY
;
A
#
# COMPACT_ATOMS: atom_id res chain seq x y z
N LYS A 1 -6.43 15.24 13.12
CA LYS A 1 -6.55 14.80 11.72
C LYS A 1 -5.19 14.46 11.12
N TYR A 2 -4.26 15.41 11.00
CA TYR A 2 -2.95 15.16 10.37
C TYR A 2 -2.08 14.17 11.17
N ALA A 3 -2.13 14.20 12.49
CA ALA A 3 -1.39 13.27 13.33
C ALA A 3 -1.84 11.81 13.08
N SER A 4 -3.15 11.56 13.09
CA SER A 4 -3.71 10.22 12.81
C SER A 4 -3.39 9.74 11.40
N GLU A 5 -3.43 10.65 10.42
CA GLU A 5 -3.06 10.34 9.04
C GLU A 5 -1.57 9.97 8.92
N GLY A 6 -0.70 10.73 9.58
CA GLY A 6 0.74 10.45 9.63
C GLY A 6 1.07 9.12 10.34
N GLN A 7 0.42 8.84 11.47
CA GLN A 7 0.55 7.56 12.16
C GLN A 7 0.10 6.39 11.28
N PHE A 8 -1.07 6.51 10.66
CA PHE A 8 -1.57 5.48 9.76
C PHE A 8 -0.62 5.22 8.59
N LEU A 9 -0.08 6.26 7.96
CA LEU A 9 0.90 6.12 6.87
C LEU A 9 2.19 5.42 7.36
N ARG A 10 2.65 5.71 8.56
CA ARG A 10 3.77 5.00 9.17
C ARG A 10 3.44 3.53 9.40
N GLY A 11 2.25 3.25 9.93
CA GLY A 11 1.75 1.89 10.12
C GLY A 11 1.67 1.10 8.80
N LEU A 12 1.28 1.77 7.70
CA LEU A 12 1.25 1.16 6.38
C LEU A 12 2.65 0.77 5.89
N VAL A 13 3.64 1.63 6.12
CA VAL A 13 5.05 1.31 5.81
C VAL A 13 5.54 0.15 6.68
N TYR A 14 5.22 0.15 7.98
CA TYR A 14 5.58 -0.94 8.89
C TYR A 14 4.91 -2.26 8.49
N LEU A 15 3.64 -2.24 8.08
CA LEU A 15 2.96 -3.41 7.56
C LEU A 15 3.67 -3.96 6.31
N PHE A 16 4.05 -3.09 5.39
CA PHE A 16 4.80 -3.48 4.20
C PHE A 16 6.15 -4.11 4.56
N GLN A 17 6.88 -3.52 5.51
CA GLN A 17 8.15 -4.07 5.99
C GLN A 17 7.97 -5.41 6.70
N ALA A 18 6.94 -5.55 7.54
CA ALA A 18 6.61 -6.82 8.19
C ALA A 18 6.29 -7.92 7.18
N LYS A 19 5.56 -7.60 6.12
CA LYS A 19 5.20 -8.55 5.05
C LYS A 19 6.40 -8.98 4.22
N THR A 20 7.33 -8.08 3.94
CA THR A 20 8.44 -8.33 3.00
C THR A 20 9.72 -8.78 3.70
N MET A 21 10.03 -8.20 4.86
CA MET A 21 11.27 -8.42 5.60
C MET A 21 11.07 -9.23 6.89
N GLY A 22 9.84 -9.32 7.38
CA GLY A 22 9.50 -9.92 8.66
C GLY A 22 9.85 -9.01 9.83
N ARG A 23 11.15 -8.78 10.07
CA ARG A 23 11.65 -7.89 11.13
C ARG A 23 12.22 -6.61 10.54
N PHE A 24 12.02 -5.49 11.24
CA PHE A 24 12.54 -4.19 10.82
C PHE A 24 12.94 -3.32 12.01
N VAL A 25 13.63 -2.24 11.75
CA VAL A 25 13.95 -1.21 12.74
C VAL A 25 12.84 -0.17 12.73
N PRO A 26 12.04 -0.05 13.81
CA PRO A 26 11.00 0.96 13.88
C PRO A 26 11.64 2.35 14.02
N VAL A 27 11.28 3.27 13.12
CA VAL A 27 11.77 4.64 13.11
C VAL A 27 10.63 5.56 13.55
N ASN A 28 10.74 6.07 14.77
CA ASN A 28 9.76 6.98 15.38
C ASN A 28 10.34 8.36 15.71
N THR A 29 11.62 8.56 15.45
CA THR A 29 12.36 9.81 15.67
C THR A 29 13.20 10.14 14.45
N VAL A 30 13.52 11.43 14.27
CA VAL A 30 14.52 11.82 13.29
C VAL A 30 15.88 11.31 13.76
N LEU A 31 16.57 10.60 12.88
CA LEU A 31 17.84 9.97 13.18
C LEU A 31 18.97 10.86 12.66
N ALA A 32 19.99 11.02 13.48
CA ALA A 32 21.22 11.68 13.08
C ALA A 32 22.14 10.69 12.33
N PRO A 33 23.01 11.15 11.42
CA PRO A 33 23.91 10.26 10.67
C PRO A 33 24.80 9.36 11.55
N GLU A 34 25.15 9.85 12.74
CA GLU A 34 25.94 9.13 13.75
C GLU A 34 25.17 7.98 14.41
N ASP A 35 23.86 7.96 14.32
CA ASP A 35 23.00 6.90 14.90
C ASP A 35 23.02 5.59 14.11
N SER A 36 23.75 5.53 13.01
CA SER A 36 23.76 4.38 12.09
C SER A 36 24.10 3.05 12.75
N LEU A 37 24.94 3.06 13.78
CA LEU A 37 25.29 1.87 14.58
C LEU A 37 24.19 1.47 15.56
N ALA A 38 23.41 2.43 16.05
CA ALA A 38 22.31 2.18 16.98
C ALA A 38 21.10 1.49 16.29
N PHE A 39 21.00 1.57 14.96
CA PHE A 39 19.95 0.89 14.20
C PHE A 39 19.93 -0.62 14.37
N LYS A 40 21.10 -1.25 14.36
CA LYS A 40 21.21 -2.71 14.46
C LYS A 40 20.66 -3.28 15.77
N THR A 41 20.64 -2.47 16.83
CA THR A 41 20.18 -2.88 18.16
C THR A 41 18.71 -2.61 18.42
N LYS A 42 18.03 -1.88 17.51
CA LYS A 42 16.62 -1.46 17.64
C LYS A 42 15.66 -2.28 16.78
N MET A 43 16.13 -3.35 16.16
CA MET A 43 15.28 -4.21 15.37
C MET A 43 14.22 -4.88 16.24
N THR A 44 13.01 -5.07 15.71
CA THR A 44 11.96 -5.84 16.39
C THR A 44 12.48 -7.24 16.78
N SER A 45 12.05 -7.75 17.92
CA SER A 45 12.51 -9.02 18.48
C SER A 45 12.14 -10.19 17.56
N ASP A 46 10.91 -10.14 17.02
CA ASP A 46 10.35 -11.14 16.12
C ASP A 46 9.34 -10.54 15.14
N VAL A 47 8.79 -11.36 14.28
CA VAL A 47 7.80 -10.95 13.28
C VAL A 47 6.47 -10.56 13.93
N ALA A 48 6.10 -11.18 15.04
CA ALA A 48 4.87 -10.86 15.76
C ALA A 48 4.92 -9.45 16.33
N GLU A 49 6.06 -9.04 16.89
CA GLU A 49 6.27 -7.66 17.35
C GLU A 49 6.17 -6.66 16.19
N SER A 50 6.73 -7.00 15.03
CA SER A 50 6.63 -6.18 13.83
C SER A 50 5.16 -5.89 13.44
N TYR A 51 4.32 -6.92 13.44
CA TYR A 51 2.89 -6.75 13.18
C TYR A 51 2.16 -5.96 14.27
N LYS A 52 2.50 -6.16 15.55
CA LYS A 52 1.92 -5.39 16.65
C LYS A 52 2.20 -3.90 16.54
N LEU A 53 3.44 -3.53 16.17
CA LEU A 53 3.79 -2.13 15.93
C LEU A 53 3.04 -1.54 14.72
N ALA A 54 2.94 -2.29 13.63
CA ALA A 54 2.19 -1.85 12.46
C ALA A 54 0.71 -1.64 12.80
N LEU A 55 0.08 -2.58 13.51
CA LEU A 55 -1.32 -2.49 13.93
C LEU A 55 -1.58 -1.29 14.84
N ALA A 56 -0.72 -1.02 15.81
CA ALA A 56 -0.87 0.11 16.71
C ALA A 56 -0.94 1.46 15.96
N ASP A 57 -0.14 1.62 14.92
CA ASP A 57 -0.17 2.82 14.09
C ASP A 57 -1.35 2.83 13.10
N LEU A 58 -1.70 1.68 12.52
CA LEU A 58 -2.83 1.56 11.60
C LEU A 58 -4.17 1.84 12.29
N GLU A 59 -4.33 1.45 13.56
CA GLU A 59 -5.54 1.71 14.34
C GLU A 59 -5.81 3.23 14.50
N ALA A 60 -4.79 4.09 14.46
CA ALA A 60 -4.98 5.54 14.48
C ALA A 60 -5.81 6.05 13.29
N GLY A 61 -5.81 5.32 12.18
CA GLY A 61 -6.60 5.65 11.00
C GLY A 61 -8.11 5.54 11.19
N THR A 62 -8.58 4.79 12.19
CA THR A 62 -10.02 4.69 12.51
C THR A 62 -10.62 6.02 12.99
N ASN A 63 -9.78 6.95 13.45
CA ASN A 63 -10.16 8.30 13.86
C ASN A 63 -10.21 9.30 12.67
N LEU A 64 -9.94 8.84 11.45
CA LEU A 64 -10.05 9.69 10.26
C LEU A 64 -11.53 9.94 9.92
N PRO A 65 -11.85 11.04 9.21
CA PRO A 65 -13.20 11.33 8.79
C PRO A 65 -13.73 10.26 7.82
N GLU A 66 -15.04 10.15 7.72
CA GLU A 66 -15.72 9.20 6.81
C GLU A 66 -15.53 9.53 5.33
N THR A 67 -15.30 10.80 5.04
CA THR A 67 -15.13 11.30 3.68
C THR A 67 -13.84 12.07 3.56
N SER A 68 -13.19 11.92 2.42
CA SER A 68 -12.00 12.67 2.06
C SER A 68 -12.02 12.97 0.57
N SER A 69 -11.20 13.91 0.13
CA SER A 69 -10.93 14.10 -1.29
C SER A 69 -10.20 12.88 -1.87
N ALA A 70 -10.30 12.70 -3.18
CA ALA A 70 -9.61 11.62 -3.89
C ALA A 70 -8.10 11.60 -3.58
N GLY A 71 -7.58 10.42 -3.34
CA GLY A 71 -6.17 10.22 -2.96
C GLY A 71 -5.82 10.54 -1.49
N ARG A 72 -6.80 10.98 -0.69
CA ARG A 72 -6.62 11.17 0.75
C ARG A 72 -7.23 10.03 1.54
N LEU A 73 -6.67 9.79 2.71
CA LEU A 73 -7.14 8.75 3.63
C LEU A 73 -8.49 9.12 4.27
N ASN A 74 -9.32 8.11 4.44
CA ASN A 74 -10.52 8.17 5.25
C ASN A 74 -10.59 6.93 6.17
N LYS A 75 -11.54 6.89 7.09
CA LYS A 75 -11.62 5.78 8.05
C LYS A 75 -11.87 4.42 7.39
N TYR A 76 -12.56 4.37 6.25
CA TYR A 76 -12.86 3.09 5.58
C TYR A 76 -11.63 2.52 4.88
N VAL A 77 -10.73 3.37 4.38
CA VAL A 77 -9.40 2.94 3.92
C VAL A 77 -8.64 2.28 5.07
N ALA A 78 -8.69 2.90 6.28
CA ALA A 78 -8.04 2.32 7.45
C ALA A 78 -8.63 0.97 7.83
N TYR A 79 -9.94 0.82 7.85
CA TYR A 79 -10.60 -0.45 8.15
C TYR A 79 -10.30 -1.53 7.10
N ALA A 80 -10.25 -1.19 5.82
CA ALA A 80 -9.89 -2.14 4.77
C ALA A 80 -8.47 -2.69 4.96
N ILE A 81 -7.51 -1.82 5.22
CA ILE A 81 -6.12 -2.21 5.47
C ILE A 81 -5.97 -2.95 6.80
N LEU A 82 -6.68 -2.54 7.85
CA LEU A 82 -6.70 -3.24 9.13
C LEU A 82 -7.25 -4.65 9.01
N SER A 83 -8.27 -4.88 8.19
CA SER A 83 -8.79 -6.23 7.94
C SER A 83 -7.70 -7.16 7.43
N GLU A 84 -6.93 -6.75 6.43
CA GLU A 84 -5.79 -7.51 5.92
C GLU A 84 -4.69 -7.66 6.99
N ALA A 85 -4.33 -6.56 7.65
CA ALA A 85 -3.25 -6.54 8.63
C ALA A 85 -3.51 -7.48 9.82
N TYR A 86 -4.75 -7.54 10.32
CA TYR A 86 -5.14 -8.45 11.39
C TYR A 86 -5.04 -9.93 10.96
N LEU A 87 -5.50 -10.27 9.75
CA LEU A 87 -5.36 -11.63 9.23
C LEU A 87 -3.90 -12.05 9.14
N GLN A 88 -3.04 -11.16 8.66
CA GLN A 88 -1.62 -11.43 8.56
C GLN A 88 -0.96 -11.53 9.93
N ALA A 89 -1.30 -10.63 10.85
CA ALA A 89 -0.81 -10.70 12.23
C ALA A 89 -1.19 -12.02 12.91
N TYR A 90 -2.42 -12.51 12.70
CA TYR A 90 -2.85 -13.82 13.22
C TYR A 90 -1.93 -14.96 12.76
N ALA A 91 -1.49 -14.94 11.51
CA ALA A 91 -0.62 -15.99 10.98
C ALA A 91 0.68 -16.16 11.80
N TYR A 92 1.18 -15.09 12.39
CA TYR A 92 2.43 -15.08 13.17
C TYR A 92 2.22 -15.09 14.68
N THR A 93 1.20 -14.37 15.17
CA THR A 93 0.94 -14.25 16.62
C THR A 93 0.10 -15.40 17.17
N LYS A 94 -0.73 -16.03 16.32
CA LYS A 94 -1.76 -17.02 16.69
C LYS A 94 -2.82 -16.47 17.67
N GLU A 95 -2.93 -15.16 17.77
CA GLU A 95 -3.91 -14.50 18.64
C GLU A 95 -5.29 -14.50 17.97
N ALA A 96 -6.20 -15.35 18.48
CA ALA A 96 -7.52 -15.59 17.85
C ALA A 96 -8.36 -14.31 17.73
N SER A 97 -8.21 -13.36 18.64
CA SER A 97 -8.92 -12.08 18.61
C SER A 97 -8.69 -11.27 17.32
N TYR A 98 -7.58 -11.49 16.63
CA TYR A 98 -7.30 -10.83 15.36
C TYR A 98 -8.21 -11.29 14.22
N ILE A 99 -8.73 -12.50 14.26
CA ILE A 99 -9.71 -12.96 13.28
C ILE A 99 -11.01 -12.16 13.43
N ASP A 100 -11.51 -12.02 14.64
CA ASP A 100 -12.74 -11.27 14.92
C ASP A 100 -12.57 -9.80 14.55
N LYS A 101 -11.40 -9.22 14.87
CA LYS A 101 -11.07 -7.84 14.49
C LYS A 101 -11.01 -7.67 12.96
N ALA A 102 -10.44 -8.63 12.23
CA ALA A 102 -10.39 -8.61 10.78
C ALA A 102 -11.80 -8.64 10.16
N ILE A 103 -12.66 -9.53 10.66
CA ILE A 103 -14.06 -9.65 10.21
C ILE A 103 -14.82 -8.34 10.51
N SER A 104 -14.67 -7.81 11.72
CA SER A 104 -15.33 -6.57 12.12
C SER A 104 -14.90 -5.38 11.25
N ALA A 105 -13.60 -5.27 10.96
CA ALA A 105 -13.06 -4.25 10.10
C ALA A 105 -13.59 -4.35 8.66
N ALA A 106 -13.61 -5.56 8.08
CA ALA A 106 -14.17 -5.81 6.76
C ALA A 106 -15.66 -5.45 6.70
N ASN A 107 -16.44 -5.89 7.69
CA ASN A 107 -17.86 -5.58 7.78
C ASN A 107 -18.14 -4.07 7.90
N THR A 108 -17.27 -3.32 8.56
CA THR A 108 -17.38 -1.87 8.65
C THR A 108 -17.27 -1.21 7.26
N VAL A 109 -16.40 -1.72 6.40
CA VAL A 109 -16.27 -1.22 5.02
C VAL A 109 -17.48 -1.64 4.18
N ILE A 110 -17.87 -2.91 4.22
CA ILE A 110 -19.00 -3.47 3.46
C ILE A 110 -20.30 -2.73 3.82
N ASN A 111 -20.59 -2.60 5.11
CA ASN A 111 -21.82 -1.99 5.60
C ASN A 111 -21.86 -0.46 5.40
N SER A 112 -20.73 0.17 5.05
CA SER A 112 -20.71 1.59 4.74
C SER A 112 -21.48 1.94 3.47
N GLY A 113 -21.66 0.99 2.55
CA GLY A 113 -22.29 1.19 1.25
C GLY A 113 -21.55 2.15 0.32
N LYS A 114 -20.30 2.54 0.67
CA LYS A 114 -19.52 3.52 -0.12
C LYS A 114 -18.75 2.89 -1.27
N TYR A 115 -18.51 1.59 -1.19
CA TYR A 115 -17.75 0.83 -2.18
C TYR A 115 -18.62 -0.27 -2.77
N SER A 116 -18.41 -0.56 -4.04
CA SER A 116 -19.13 -1.61 -4.76
C SER A 116 -18.27 -2.13 -5.90
N LEU A 117 -18.47 -3.38 -6.26
CA LEU A 117 -17.81 -3.94 -7.45
C LEU A 117 -18.25 -3.19 -8.69
N THR A 118 -17.32 -2.96 -9.61
CA THR A 118 -17.63 -2.40 -10.93
C THR A 118 -18.34 -3.44 -11.80
N SER A 119 -19.22 -2.96 -12.66
CA SER A 119 -19.93 -3.83 -13.61
C SER A 119 -19.04 -4.26 -14.79
N ASP A 120 -18.00 -3.49 -15.08
CA ASP A 120 -17.05 -3.76 -16.15
C ASP A 120 -15.62 -3.63 -15.63
N PHE A 121 -14.99 -4.79 -15.46
CA PHE A 121 -13.62 -4.90 -14.96
C PHE A 121 -12.61 -4.13 -15.82
N GLY A 122 -12.83 -4.07 -17.15
CA GLY A 122 -11.95 -3.34 -18.07
C GLY A 122 -11.89 -1.85 -17.80
N ASN A 123 -12.99 -1.27 -17.32
CA ASN A 123 -13.06 0.17 -17.02
C ASN A 123 -12.13 0.61 -15.90
N MET A 124 -11.82 -0.26 -14.94
CA MET A 124 -10.89 0.08 -13.84
C MET A 124 -9.48 0.44 -14.32
N PHE A 125 -9.07 -0.13 -15.45
CA PHE A 125 -7.73 0.09 -16.02
C PHE A 125 -7.68 1.25 -17.02
N GLN A 126 -8.79 1.93 -17.25
CA GLN A 126 -8.87 3.12 -18.08
C GLN A 126 -8.71 4.40 -17.25
N ALA A 127 -8.33 5.48 -17.91
CA ALA A 127 -8.19 6.78 -17.25
C ALA A 127 -9.50 7.27 -16.59
N ALA A 128 -10.65 6.90 -17.15
CA ALA A 128 -11.97 7.21 -16.59
C ALA A 128 -12.28 6.40 -15.32
N GLY A 129 -11.76 5.18 -15.20
CA GLY A 129 -12.02 4.29 -14.07
C GLY A 129 -11.17 4.57 -12.82
N LYS A 130 -10.24 5.52 -12.87
CA LYS A 130 -9.32 5.81 -11.75
C LYS A 130 -10.00 6.23 -10.43
N PHE A 131 -11.27 6.57 -10.47
CA PHE A 131 -12.09 6.93 -9.30
C PHE A 131 -13.30 5.99 -9.15
N ASP A 132 -13.24 4.80 -9.73
CA ASP A 132 -14.31 3.82 -9.60
C ASP A 132 -14.60 3.48 -8.12
N LYS A 133 -15.85 3.16 -7.83
CA LYS A 133 -16.30 2.81 -6.47
C LYS A 133 -15.67 1.54 -5.93
N GLU A 134 -15.09 0.70 -6.76
CA GLU A 134 -14.35 -0.49 -6.33
C GLU A 134 -13.00 -0.13 -5.72
N ILE A 135 -12.43 1.03 -6.08
CA ILE A 135 -11.12 1.46 -5.58
C ILE A 135 -11.27 2.07 -4.19
N ILE A 136 -10.89 1.33 -3.17
CA ILE A 136 -10.93 1.79 -1.78
C ILE A 136 -9.82 2.81 -1.50
N PHE A 137 -8.61 2.57 -2.02
CA PHE A 137 -7.48 3.48 -1.87
C PHE A 137 -6.58 3.41 -3.10
N GLY A 138 -6.15 4.56 -3.57
CA GLY A 138 -5.23 4.68 -4.70
C GLY A 138 -4.28 5.86 -4.52
N VAL A 139 -3.03 5.67 -4.93
CA VAL A 139 -2.04 6.74 -5.02
C VAL A 139 -2.13 7.36 -6.41
N TYR A 140 -2.69 8.57 -6.48
CA TYR A 140 -2.88 9.26 -7.74
C TYR A 140 -1.65 10.08 -8.11
N LYS A 141 -1.20 9.91 -9.34
CA LYS A 141 -0.11 10.68 -9.92
C LYS A 141 -0.66 11.73 -10.89
N LEU A 142 -0.14 12.94 -10.81
CA LEU A 142 -0.51 14.02 -11.71
C LEU A 142 0.29 13.92 -13.01
N ALA A 143 -0.38 14.21 -14.15
CA ALA A 143 0.22 14.08 -15.48
C ALA A 143 1.47 14.95 -15.71
N HIS A 144 1.65 16.02 -14.93
CA HIS A 144 2.78 16.93 -15.05
C HIS A 144 3.96 16.62 -14.11
N ASN A 145 3.86 15.57 -13.31
CA ASN A 145 4.96 15.18 -12.44
C ASN A 145 5.88 14.22 -13.21
N THR A 146 7.05 14.71 -13.60
CA THR A 146 8.06 13.91 -14.33
C THR A 146 8.55 12.70 -13.55
N GLN A 147 8.36 12.67 -12.23
CA GLN A 147 8.65 11.50 -11.38
C GLN A 147 7.53 10.45 -11.37
N SER A 148 6.42 10.69 -12.08
CA SER A 148 5.30 9.74 -12.12
C SER A 148 5.51 8.56 -13.10
N GLN A 149 6.66 8.46 -13.73
CA GLN A 149 6.95 7.44 -14.75
C GLN A 149 7.45 6.10 -14.21
N ASN A 150 7.56 5.96 -12.89
CA ASN A 150 8.24 4.81 -12.29
C ASN A 150 7.46 3.49 -12.31
N ILE A 151 6.15 3.50 -12.56
CA ILE A 151 5.39 2.24 -12.64
C ILE A 151 5.76 1.45 -13.91
N PRO A 152 5.80 2.05 -15.10
CA PRO A 152 6.35 1.38 -16.27
C PRO A 152 7.79 0.91 -16.08
N GLU A 153 8.62 1.70 -15.40
CA GLU A 153 10.00 1.35 -15.08
C GLU A 153 10.11 0.13 -14.16
N ILE A 154 9.29 0.05 -13.13
CA ILE A 154 9.26 -1.08 -12.20
C ILE A 154 8.81 -2.35 -12.93
N ILE A 155 7.78 -2.25 -13.76
CA ILE A 155 7.24 -3.40 -14.51
C ILE A 155 8.18 -3.81 -15.64
N ASN A 156 8.80 -2.85 -16.31
CA ASN A 156 9.57 -3.09 -17.54
C ASN A 156 11.09 -3.06 -17.32
N GLY A 157 11.55 -2.71 -16.13
CA GLY A 157 12.98 -2.65 -15.81
C GLY A 157 13.78 -1.61 -16.60
N THR A 158 13.12 -0.59 -17.20
CA THR A 158 13.82 0.43 -17.99
C THR A 158 13.30 1.84 -17.77
N PRO A 159 14.22 2.82 -17.66
CA PRO A 159 13.87 4.23 -17.44
C PRO A 159 13.41 4.99 -18.69
N ASN A 160 13.36 4.37 -19.88
CA ASN A 160 13.09 5.10 -21.11
C ASN A 160 11.80 4.63 -21.79
N VAL A 161 10.69 5.22 -21.37
CA VAL A 161 9.44 5.16 -22.15
C VAL A 161 9.33 6.47 -22.95
N SER A 162 10.06 6.58 -24.05
CA SER A 162 9.79 7.63 -25.01
C SER A 162 8.60 7.22 -25.89
N ASN A 163 7.65 8.13 -26.05
CA ASN A 163 6.52 8.04 -26.99
C ASN A 163 5.38 7.06 -26.66
N GLY A 164 5.11 6.78 -25.38
CA GLY A 164 3.91 6.03 -24.97
C GLY A 164 3.92 4.55 -25.32
N ASN A 165 5.02 4.02 -25.84
CA ASN A 165 5.19 2.60 -26.07
C ASN A 165 5.75 1.92 -24.83
N LEU A 166 5.05 0.92 -24.31
CA LEU A 166 5.53 0.06 -23.25
C LEU A 166 6.60 -0.87 -23.85
N LEU A 167 7.87 -0.49 -23.67
CA LEU A 167 8.99 -1.32 -24.06
C LEU A 167 9.46 -2.13 -22.87
N MET A 168 9.23 -3.42 -22.88
CA MET A 168 9.83 -4.31 -21.87
C MET A 168 11.27 -4.62 -22.30
N LYS A 169 12.23 -4.27 -21.44
CA LYS A 169 13.59 -4.76 -21.57
C LYS A 169 13.79 -5.95 -20.65
N PRO A 170 14.33 -7.06 -21.15
CA PRO A 170 14.86 -8.10 -20.29
C PRO A 170 15.95 -7.50 -19.39
N TYR A 171 15.97 -7.91 -18.14
CA TYR A 171 16.94 -7.45 -17.17
C TYR A 171 18.38 -7.61 -17.73
N GLY A 172 19.13 -6.50 -17.79
CA GLY A 172 20.54 -6.51 -18.20
C GLY A 172 20.85 -6.36 -19.69
N THR A 173 19.87 -6.09 -20.55
CA THR A 173 20.15 -5.81 -21.96
C THR A 173 20.03 -4.32 -22.28
N THR A 174 20.89 -3.84 -23.18
CA THR A 174 20.83 -2.47 -23.72
C THR A 174 19.85 -2.35 -24.89
N ASP A 175 19.46 -3.47 -25.47
CA ASP A 175 18.58 -3.49 -26.63
C ASP A 175 17.11 -3.44 -26.23
N GLN A 176 16.34 -2.64 -26.95
CA GLN A 176 14.90 -2.54 -26.75
C GLN A 176 14.24 -3.76 -27.39
N VAL A 177 13.69 -4.63 -26.54
CA VAL A 177 12.86 -5.74 -27.01
C VAL A 177 11.40 -5.33 -26.84
N GLN A 178 10.72 -5.17 -27.96
CA GLN A 178 9.27 -5.00 -27.96
C GLN A 178 8.65 -6.38 -27.69
N VAL A 179 8.07 -6.55 -26.52
CA VAL A 179 7.34 -7.77 -26.19
C VAL A 179 5.86 -7.50 -26.37
N ASP A 180 5.29 -8.06 -27.42
CA ASP A 180 3.85 -8.10 -27.66
C ASP A 180 3.25 -9.11 -26.67
N PHE A 181 2.70 -8.63 -25.55
CA PHE A 181 1.89 -9.47 -24.70
C PHE A 181 0.47 -9.57 -25.27
N PRO A 182 -0.02 -10.77 -25.59
CA PRO A 182 -1.38 -10.95 -26.08
C PRO A 182 -2.46 -10.46 -25.09
N LEU A 183 -2.13 -10.39 -23.81
CA LEU A 183 -3.01 -9.92 -22.74
C LEU A 183 -3.31 -8.41 -22.74
N PHE A 184 -2.56 -7.61 -23.54
CA PHE A 184 -2.76 -6.15 -23.61
C PHE A 184 -3.25 -5.68 -24.99
N LYS A 185 -3.73 -6.58 -25.82
CA LYS A 185 -4.36 -6.27 -27.13
C LYS A 185 -5.87 -6.10 -27.03
N TYR A 186 -6.35 -5.33 -26.05
CA TYR A 186 -7.77 -4.99 -25.99
C TYR A 186 -7.96 -3.49 -25.82
#